data_d40df8620898d55c48892a08bb2720d2
#
_entry.id   d40df8620898d55c48892a08bb2720d2
#
_cell.length_a   1.000
_cell.length_b   1.000
_cell.length_c   1.000
_cell.angle_alpha   90.00
_cell.angle_beta   90.00
_cell.angle_gamma   90.00
#
_symmetry.space_group_name_H-M   'P 1'
#
loop_
_entity.id
_entity.type
_entity.pdbx_description
1 polymer ?
#
loop_
_entity_poly.entity_id
_entity_poly.type
_entity_poly.pdbx_seq_one_letter_code
_entity_poly.pdbx_strand_id
1 'polypeptide(L)'
;TRLHAQIGVEKSIGENSEIGSVLTPMNVKKEMIMPYGMQTGDNSISLLTALTFTKTYDQWKMGYQFNSKNSIQKDDWSFGDKLELNIWSQRDFSKSSAWSLRMKYQKTDPIDGRNVLISAPVQTANPSNYGGKDLSLGFGINYNLQLGSIGLEIFKPIKQNLNGPQMKTNWTAQMGYHFSF
;
A
#
# COMPACT_ATOMS: atom_id res chain seq x y z
N THR A 1 20.20 -10.81 -16.49
CA THR A 1 20.08 -10.31 -15.10
C THR A 1 20.12 -8.81 -15.11
N ARG A 2 19.20 -8.15 -14.39
CA ARG A 2 19.18 -6.69 -14.22
C ARG A 2 18.95 -6.37 -12.76
N LEU A 3 19.62 -5.34 -12.26
CA LEU A 3 19.43 -4.74 -10.95
C LEU A 3 18.97 -3.29 -11.16
N HIS A 4 17.92 -2.89 -10.46
CA HIS A 4 17.36 -1.54 -10.53
C HIS A 4 17.11 -1.03 -9.12
N ALA A 5 17.62 0.15 -8.81
CA ALA A 5 17.39 0.85 -7.54
C ALA A 5 16.60 2.13 -7.81
N GLN A 6 15.68 2.45 -6.91
CA GLN A 6 14.89 3.67 -6.94
C GLN A 6 14.93 4.35 -5.58
N ILE A 7 14.96 5.66 -5.60
CA ILE A 7 14.79 6.51 -4.43
C ILE A 7 13.81 7.63 -4.78
N GLY A 8 12.94 7.97 -3.86
CA GLY A 8 11.94 9.01 -4.05
C GLY A 8 11.55 9.66 -2.73
N VAL A 9 10.91 10.79 -2.83
CA VAL A 9 10.34 11.51 -1.69
C VAL A 9 8.85 11.69 -1.93
N GLU A 10 8.04 11.42 -0.91
CA GLU A 10 6.60 11.63 -0.92
C GLU A 10 6.25 12.66 0.15
N LYS A 11 5.49 13.68 -0.22
CA LYS A 11 4.88 14.63 0.73
C LYS A 11 3.39 14.35 0.80
N SER A 12 2.90 14.08 2.01
CA SER A 12 1.46 14.02 2.29
C SER A 12 0.89 15.44 2.25
N ILE A 13 -0.06 15.70 1.36
CA ILE A 13 -0.71 17.00 1.17
C ILE A 13 -2.16 17.03 1.64
N GLY A 14 -2.69 15.91 2.11
CA GLY A 14 -4.02 15.82 2.69
C GLY A 14 -4.04 16.43 4.10
N GLU A 15 -5.22 16.85 4.54
CA GLU A 15 -5.42 17.39 5.89
C GLU A 15 -5.32 16.27 6.95
N ASN A 16 -4.76 16.63 8.11
CA ASN A 16 -4.60 15.75 9.28
C ASN A 16 -5.51 16.18 10.46
N SER A 17 -6.46 17.06 10.21
CA SER A 17 -7.37 17.66 11.19
C SER A 17 -8.83 17.70 10.69
N GLU A 18 -9.22 16.77 9.83
CA GLU A 18 -10.60 16.65 9.33
C GLU A 18 -11.61 16.59 10.47
N ILE A 19 -12.59 17.48 10.43
CA ILE A 19 -13.66 17.61 11.44
C ILE A 19 -14.93 16.99 10.87
N GLY A 20 -15.62 16.23 11.69
CA GLY A 20 -16.89 15.63 11.35
C GLY A 20 -17.90 15.64 12.51
N SER A 21 -19.17 15.60 12.16
CA SER A 21 -20.26 15.51 13.13
C SER A 21 -20.52 14.06 13.50
N VAL A 22 -20.26 13.70 14.75
CA VAL A 22 -20.42 12.34 15.27
C VAL A 22 -21.60 12.30 16.24
N LEU A 23 -22.47 11.30 16.09
CA LEU A 23 -23.55 11.03 17.03
C LEU A 23 -22.96 10.37 18.28
N THR A 24 -23.08 11.05 19.42
CA THR A 24 -22.64 10.51 20.71
C THR A 24 -23.64 9.50 21.27
N PRO A 25 -23.25 8.65 22.25
CA PRO A 25 -24.17 7.73 22.93
C PRO A 25 -25.39 8.41 23.56
N MET A 26 -25.30 9.71 23.85
CA MET A 26 -26.41 10.51 24.37
C MET A 26 -27.36 11.03 23.26
N ASN A 27 -27.24 10.54 22.06
CA ASN A 27 -28.03 10.97 20.89
C ASN A 27 -27.89 12.46 20.52
N VAL A 28 -26.73 13.06 20.87
CA VAL A 28 -26.39 14.45 20.56
C VAL A 28 -25.28 14.44 19.50
N LYS A 29 -25.45 15.23 18.44
CA LYS A 29 -24.38 15.45 17.42
C LYS A 29 -23.33 16.38 18.02
N LYS A 30 -22.06 15.96 17.94
CA LYS A 30 -20.90 16.75 18.36
C LYS A 30 -19.88 16.81 17.24
N GLU A 31 -19.37 18.00 16.94
CA GLU A 31 -18.24 18.16 16.04
C GLU A 31 -16.95 17.77 16.78
N MET A 32 -16.14 16.95 16.14
CA MET A 32 -14.85 16.52 16.66
C MET A 32 -13.91 16.16 15.52
N ILE A 33 -12.61 16.17 15.81
CA ILE A 33 -11.61 15.67 14.86
C ILE A 33 -11.82 14.17 14.67
N MET A 34 -11.90 13.77 13.42
CA MET A 34 -12.18 12.38 13.03
C MET A 34 -11.00 11.47 13.35
N PRO A 35 -11.24 10.17 13.62
CA PRO A 35 -10.18 9.19 13.83
C PRO A 35 -9.20 9.11 12.66
N TYR A 36 -7.99 8.61 12.91
CA TYR A 36 -6.88 8.54 11.95
C TYR A 36 -7.25 7.95 10.59
N GLY A 37 -8.09 6.90 10.54
CA GLY A 37 -8.52 6.28 9.29
C GLY A 37 -9.47 7.13 8.43
N MET A 38 -9.93 8.26 8.95
CA MET A 38 -10.79 9.23 8.26
C MET A 38 -10.05 10.51 7.91
N GLN A 39 -8.77 10.62 8.28
CA GLN A 39 -7.92 11.74 7.85
C GLN A 39 -7.48 11.53 6.40
N THR A 40 -7.43 12.61 5.62
CA THR A 40 -7.03 12.57 4.21
C THR A 40 -5.51 12.56 4.03
N GLY A 41 -4.76 12.94 5.06
CA GLY A 41 -3.31 12.92 5.12
C GLY A 41 -2.78 12.98 6.54
N ASP A 42 -1.48 12.99 6.68
CA ASP A 42 -0.77 13.07 7.95
C ASP A 42 0.30 14.18 7.97
N ASN A 43 0.34 14.98 6.90
CA ASN A 43 1.31 16.07 6.68
C ASN A 43 2.79 15.64 6.78
N SER A 44 3.07 14.34 6.66
CA SER A 44 4.42 13.80 6.74
C SER A 44 5.20 13.93 5.41
N ILE A 45 6.53 13.84 5.53
CA ILE A 45 7.42 13.60 4.40
C ILE A 45 8.00 12.20 4.57
N SER A 46 7.91 11.39 3.53
CA SER A 46 8.40 10.00 3.55
C SER A 46 9.48 9.78 2.49
N LEU A 47 10.48 9.01 2.86
CA LEU A 47 11.49 8.47 1.95
C LEU A 47 10.99 7.15 1.37
N LEU A 48 10.97 7.07 0.05
CA LEU A 48 10.65 5.86 -0.70
C LEU A 48 11.92 5.24 -1.23
N THR A 49 12.14 3.96 -0.99
CA THR A 49 13.26 3.21 -1.57
C THR A 49 12.76 1.92 -2.18
N ALA A 50 13.36 1.54 -3.31
CA ALA A 50 13.07 0.25 -3.93
C ALA A 50 14.33 -0.36 -4.53
N LEU A 51 14.45 -1.67 -4.40
CA LEU A 51 15.49 -2.46 -5.03
C LEU A 51 14.84 -3.63 -5.76
N THR A 52 15.04 -3.69 -7.08
CA THR A 52 14.44 -4.70 -7.94
C THR A 52 15.52 -5.51 -8.63
N PHE A 53 15.46 -6.81 -8.48
CA PHE A 53 16.29 -7.76 -9.21
C PHE A 53 15.42 -8.55 -10.18
N THR A 54 15.85 -8.66 -11.44
CA THR A 54 15.17 -9.45 -12.47
C THR A 54 16.14 -10.32 -13.22
N LYS A 55 15.70 -11.53 -13.54
CA LYS A 55 16.41 -12.49 -14.37
C LYS A 55 15.47 -13.03 -15.46
N THR A 56 15.92 -12.99 -16.69
CA THR A 56 15.20 -13.60 -17.82
C THR A 56 15.93 -14.89 -18.21
N TYR A 57 15.16 -15.95 -18.38
CA TYR A 57 15.64 -17.25 -18.80
C TYR A 57 14.62 -17.83 -19.79
N ASP A 58 15.02 -17.88 -21.08
CA ASP A 58 14.14 -18.27 -22.16
C ASP A 58 12.81 -17.49 -22.15
N GLN A 59 11.67 -18.17 -22.05
CA GLN A 59 10.34 -17.57 -22.01
C GLN A 59 9.92 -17.12 -20.59
N TRP A 60 10.76 -17.33 -19.58
CA TRP A 60 10.50 -16.98 -18.21
C TRP A 60 11.22 -15.71 -17.79
N LYS A 61 10.52 -14.85 -17.10
CA LYS A 61 11.07 -13.69 -16.41
C LYS A 61 10.71 -13.77 -14.95
N MET A 62 11.70 -13.78 -14.09
CA MET A 62 11.54 -13.87 -12.64
C MET A 62 12.16 -12.65 -12.00
N GLY A 63 11.62 -12.25 -10.86
CA GLY A 63 12.21 -11.17 -10.11
C GLY A 63 11.70 -11.11 -8.69
N TYR A 64 12.40 -10.31 -7.91
CA TYR A 64 12.01 -9.91 -6.58
C TYR A 64 12.28 -8.42 -6.41
N GLN A 65 11.45 -7.80 -5.63
CA GLN A 65 11.52 -6.39 -5.33
C GLN A 65 11.31 -6.18 -3.84
N PHE A 66 12.14 -5.36 -3.27
CA PHE A 66 12.02 -4.82 -1.94
C PHE A 66 11.62 -3.36 -2.07
N ASN A 67 10.55 -2.95 -1.38
CA ASN A 67 10.10 -1.58 -1.29
C ASN A 67 10.04 -1.17 0.18
N SER A 68 10.41 0.07 0.47
CA SER A 68 10.27 0.67 1.79
C SER A 68 9.74 2.10 1.66
N LYS A 69 8.82 2.45 2.56
CA LYS A 69 8.36 3.82 2.79
C LYS A 69 8.55 4.12 4.27
N ASN A 70 9.40 5.10 4.57
CA ASN A 70 9.70 5.51 5.94
C ASN A 70 9.42 6.99 6.10
N SER A 71 8.63 7.36 7.10
CA SER A 71 8.40 8.75 7.47
C SER A 71 9.69 9.36 8.03
N ILE A 72 10.21 10.40 7.39
CA ILE A 72 11.44 11.10 7.79
C ILE A 72 11.15 12.45 8.44
N GLN A 73 9.96 13.00 8.22
CA GLN A 73 9.48 14.21 8.88
C GLN A 73 7.99 14.09 9.07
N LYS A 74 7.51 14.42 10.25
CA LYS A 74 6.12 14.42 10.65
C LYS A 74 5.85 15.56 11.64
N ASP A 75 4.59 15.90 11.80
CA ASP A 75 4.12 16.75 12.88
C ASP A 75 3.90 15.91 14.15
N ASP A 76 2.69 15.90 14.72
CA ASP A 76 2.37 15.13 15.93
C ASP A 76 2.32 13.62 15.67
N TRP A 77 2.00 13.20 14.44
CA TRP A 77 1.83 11.81 14.07
C TRP A 77 2.05 11.59 12.56
N SER A 78 2.30 10.33 12.20
CA SER A 78 2.33 9.88 10.79
C SER A 78 1.75 8.48 10.67
N PHE A 79 1.26 8.14 9.47
CA PHE A 79 0.95 6.75 9.16
C PHE A 79 2.22 5.90 9.25
N GLY A 80 2.04 4.66 9.72
CA GLY A 80 3.14 3.74 9.98
C GLY A 80 3.99 3.44 8.75
N ASP A 81 5.27 3.21 8.98
CA ASP A 81 6.22 2.81 7.96
C ASP A 81 5.79 1.51 7.27
N LYS A 82 6.13 1.39 5.98
CA LYS A 82 5.76 0.24 5.16
C LYS A 82 7.00 -0.44 4.61
N LEU A 83 6.97 -1.77 4.70
CA LEU A 83 7.92 -2.66 4.07
C LEU A 83 7.16 -3.62 3.17
N GLU A 84 7.58 -3.77 1.92
CA GLU A 84 6.96 -4.68 0.97
C GLU A 84 8.01 -5.54 0.27
N LEU A 85 7.74 -6.81 0.19
CA LEU A 85 8.50 -7.80 -0.56
C LEU A 85 7.62 -8.42 -1.64
N ASN A 86 8.04 -8.29 -2.89
CA ASN A 86 7.40 -8.89 -4.04
C ASN A 86 8.32 -9.93 -4.66
N ILE A 87 7.78 -11.11 -4.94
CA ILE A 87 8.43 -12.15 -5.72
C ILE A 87 7.48 -12.51 -6.85
N TRP A 88 7.98 -12.52 -8.08
CA TRP A 88 7.12 -12.84 -9.23
C TRP A 88 7.81 -13.71 -10.25
N SER A 89 7.00 -14.44 -10.98
CA SER A 89 7.38 -15.16 -12.19
C SER A 89 6.39 -14.83 -13.28
N GLN A 90 6.90 -14.51 -14.45
CA GLN A 90 6.12 -14.23 -15.66
C GLN A 90 6.57 -15.20 -16.76
N ARG A 91 5.61 -15.67 -17.54
CA ARG A 91 5.89 -16.47 -18.74
C ARG A 91 5.17 -15.90 -19.94
N ASP A 92 5.92 -15.75 -21.03
CA ASP A 92 5.37 -15.38 -22.33
C ASP A 92 4.71 -16.61 -22.95
N PHE A 93 3.44 -16.53 -23.34
CA PHE A 93 2.74 -17.60 -24.06
C PHE A 93 2.46 -17.21 -25.52
N SER A 94 2.66 -15.95 -25.88
CA SER A 94 2.71 -15.47 -27.25
C SER A 94 3.66 -14.28 -27.38
N LYS A 95 3.88 -13.81 -28.61
CA LYS A 95 4.71 -12.61 -28.87
C LYS A 95 4.16 -11.34 -28.21
N SER A 96 2.87 -11.30 -27.93
CA SER A 96 2.20 -10.12 -27.38
C SER A 96 1.57 -10.36 -26.01
N SER A 97 1.61 -11.57 -25.46
CA SER A 97 0.88 -11.90 -24.25
C SER A 97 1.70 -12.70 -23.26
N ALA A 98 1.59 -12.37 -21.99
CA ALA A 98 2.24 -13.07 -20.89
C ALA A 98 1.29 -13.21 -19.71
N TRP A 99 1.45 -14.27 -18.92
CA TRP A 99 0.83 -14.37 -17.62
C TRP A 99 1.88 -14.28 -16.52
N SER A 100 1.47 -13.87 -15.33
CA SER A 100 2.36 -13.75 -14.17
C SER A 100 1.73 -14.30 -12.90
N LEU A 101 2.57 -14.84 -12.05
CA LEU A 101 2.26 -15.16 -10.66
C LEU A 101 3.11 -14.30 -9.76
N ARG A 102 2.49 -13.77 -8.70
CA ARG A 102 3.16 -12.90 -7.75
C ARG A 102 2.82 -13.29 -6.32
N MET A 103 3.81 -13.27 -5.45
CA MET A 103 3.65 -13.33 -4.02
C MET A 103 4.09 -11.98 -3.44
N LYS A 104 3.22 -11.35 -2.66
CA LYS A 104 3.47 -10.06 -2.01
C LYS A 104 3.33 -10.22 -0.51
N TYR A 105 4.41 -9.91 0.21
CA TYR A 105 4.39 -9.73 1.65
C TYR A 105 4.49 -8.24 1.97
N GLN A 106 3.61 -7.76 2.82
CA GLN A 106 3.60 -6.38 3.28
C GLN A 106 3.55 -6.34 4.80
N LYS A 107 4.40 -5.52 5.40
CA LYS A 107 4.35 -5.12 6.80
C LYS A 107 4.10 -3.62 6.85
N THR A 108 3.10 -3.21 7.63
CA THR A 108 2.84 -1.81 7.95
C THR A 108 2.93 -1.66 9.46
N ASP A 109 3.73 -0.74 9.93
CA ASP A 109 3.85 -0.47 11.36
C ASP A 109 2.62 0.31 11.85
N PRO A 110 2.34 0.34 13.16
CA PRO A 110 1.30 1.21 13.73
C PRO A 110 1.55 2.68 13.39
N ILE A 111 0.53 3.51 13.56
CA ILE A 111 0.68 4.97 13.49
C ILE A 111 1.75 5.38 14.50
N ASP A 112 2.70 6.20 14.05
CA ASP A 112 3.77 6.74 14.88
C ASP A 112 3.38 8.13 15.40
N GLY A 113 3.44 8.32 16.73
CA GLY A 113 2.97 9.53 17.38
C GLY A 113 1.48 9.51 17.69
N ARG A 114 0.95 10.66 18.11
CA ARG A 114 -0.45 10.81 18.51
C ARG A 114 -0.91 12.25 18.39
N ASN A 115 -2.08 12.46 17.79
CA ASN A 115 -2.78 13.73 17.86
C ASN A 115 -3.69 13.73 19.12
N VAL A 116 -3.39 14.60 20.07
CA VAL A 116 -4.15 14.72 21.34
C VAL A 116 -5.59 15.17 21.15
N LEU A 117 -5.90 15.81 20.03
CA LEU A 117 -7.23 16.27 19.68
C LEU A 117 -8.13 15.14 19.14
N ILE A 118 -7.55 14.01 18.73
CA ILE A 118 -8.29 12.79 18.35
C ILE A 118 -8.64 12.04 19.65
N SER A 119 -9.68 12.50 20.33
CA SER A 119 -10.09 12.03 21.64
C SER A 119 -11.37 11.17 21.64
N ALA A 120 -11.86 10.79 20.44
CA ALA A 120 -13.05 9.95 20.31
C ALA A 120 -12.87 8.61 21.07
N PRO A 121 -13.85 8.15 21.87
CA PRO A 121 -13.74 6.91 22.63
C PRO A 121 -14.04 5.68 21.74
N VAL A 122 -13.34 5.60 20.61
CA VAL A 122 -13.48 4.53 19.61
C VAL A 122 -12.12 3.89 19.31
N GLN A 123 -12.14 2.63 18.94
CA GLN A 123 -10.90 1.88 18.73
C GLN A 123 -10.06 2.42 17.55
N THR A 124 -10.71 3.05 16.58
CA THR A 124 -10.04 3.72 15.44
C THR A 124 -9.34 5.03 15.81
N ALA A 125 -9.52 5.53 17.04
CA ALA A 125 -8.73 6.65 17.58
C ALA A 125 -7.43 6.20 18.25
N ASN A 126 -7.18 4.89 18.36
CA ASN A 126 -5.95 4.36 18.94
C ASN A 126 -4.91 4.08 17.84
N PRO A 127 -3.76 4.79 17.81
CA PRO A 127 -2.69 4.60 16.84
C PRO A 127 -2.19 3.15 16.72
N SER A 128 -2.12 2.42 17.83
CA SER A 128 -1.62 1.03 17.86
C SER A 128 -2.53 0.02 17.19
N ASN A 129 -3.79 0.39 16.92
CA ASN A 129 -4.74 -0.46 16.21
C ASN A 129 -4.58 -0.43 14.67
N TYR A 130 -3.58 0.30 14.16
CA TYR A 130 -3.29 0.41 12.74
C TYR A 130 -2.10 -0.46 12.33
N GLY A 131 -2.01 -0.68 11.02
CA GLY A 131 -0.95 -1.52 10.47
C GLY A 131 -1.20 -3.02 10.64
N GLY A 132 -0.15 -3.80 10.44
CA GLY A 132 -0.20 -5.26 10.48
C GLY A 132 0.66 -5.89 9.40
N LYS A 133 0.41 -7.18 9.14
CA LYS A 133 1.14 -7.98 8.16
C LYS A 133 0.16 -8.67 7.23
N ASP A 134 0.46 -8.61 5.94
CA ASP A 134 -0.33 -9.24 4.89
C ASP A 134 0.56 -10.08 3.98
N LEU A 135 0.08 -11.25 3.61
CA LEU A 135 0.67 -12.10 2.58
C LEU A 135 -0.40 -12.38 1.53
N SER A 136 -0.16 -11.96 0.30
CA SER A 136 -1.09 -12.06 -0.81
C SER A 136 -0.48 -12.82 -1.98
N LEU A 137 -1.33 -13.59 -2.68
CA LEU A 137 -1.01 -14.20 -3.97
C LEU A 137 -1.73 -13.44 -5.07
N GLY A 138 -1.02 -13.17 -6.17
CA GLY A 138 -1.52 -12.47 -7.34
C GLY A 138 -1.38 -13.30 -8.61
N PHE A 139 -2.36 -13.15 -9.49
CA PHE A 139 -2.33 -13.64 -10.86
C PHE A 139 -2.51 -12.46 -11.80
N GLY A 140 -1.68 -12.37 -12.84
CA GLY A 140 -1.70 -11.28 -13.80
C GLY A 140 -1.64 -11.75 -15.24
N ILE A 141 -2.19 -10.90 -16.12
CA ILE A 141 -2.09 -11.04 -17.57
C ILE A 141 -1.57 -9.71 -18.11
N ASN A 142 -0.58 -9.78 -18.99
CA ASN A 142 -0.02 -8.64 -19.69
C ASN A 142 -0.24 -8.83 -21.19
N TYR A 143 -0.61 -7.75 -21.87
CA TYR A 143 -0.80 -7.73 -23.31
C TYR A 143 -0.04 -6.54 -23.92
N ASN A 144 0.86 -6.84 -24.88
CA ASN A 144 1.61 -5.83 -25.62
C ASN A 144 0.80 -5.34 -26.80
N LEU A 145 0.63 -4.03 -26.89
CA LEU A 145 0.02 -3.30 -27.98
C LEU A 145 1.12 -2.65 -28.83
N GLN A 146 0.75 -2.10 -29.99
CA GLN A 146 1.71 -1.39 -30.85
C GLN A 146 2.36 -0.16 -30.18
N LEU A 147 1.62 0.53 -29.33
CA LEU A 147 2.02 1.77 -28.63
C LEU A 147 2.21 1.59 -27.13
N GLY A 148 2.38 0.35 -26.65
CA GLY A 148 2.59 0.14 -25.22
C GLY A 148 2.13 -1.24 -24.74
N SER A 149 1.84 -1.35 -23.44
CA SER A 149 1.34 -2.60 -22.87
C SER A 149 0.26 -2.33 -21.83
N ILE A 150 -0.71 -3.24 -21.74
CA ILE A 150 -1.74 -3.25 -20.70
C ILE A 150 -1.50 -4.45 -19.79
N GLY A 151 -1.60 -4.23 -18.49
CA GLY A 151 -1.51 -5.28 -17.47
C GLY A 151 -2.73 -5.27 -16.57
N LEU A 152 -3.21 -6.45 -16.23
CA LEU A 152 -4.24 -6.68 -15.21
C LEU A 152 -3.70 -7.67 -14.21
N GLU A 153 -3.76 -7.34 -12.92
CA GLU A 153 -3.40 -8.25 -11.82
C GLU A 153 -4.54 -8.31 -10.80
N ILE A 154 -4.83 -9.51 -10.32
CA ILE A 154 -5.78 -9.74 -9.22
C ILE A 154 -5.01 -10.40 -8.08
N PHE A 155 -5.15 -9.85 -6.87
CA PHE A 155 -4.52 -10.34 -5.65
C PHE A 155 -5.57 -10.84 -4.69
N LYS A 156 -5.25 -11.95 -4.03
CA LYS A 156 -6.02 -12.49 -2.89
C LYS A 156 -5.11 -12.61 -1.68
N PRO A 157 -5.40 -11.94 -0.57
CA PRO A 157 -4.71 -12.16 0.68
C PRO A 157 -4.95 -13.59 1.18
N ILE A 158 -3.86 -14.31 1.49
CA ILE A 158 -3.90 -15.66 2.06
C ILE A 158 -3.67 -15.65 3.57
N LYS A 159 -3.04 -14.58 4.08
CA LYS A 159 -2.86 -14.37 5.52
C LYS A 159 -2.84 -12.88 5.82
N GLN A 160 -3.68 -12.47 6.77
CA GLN A 160 -3.72 -11.09 7.27
C GLN A 160 -3.70 -11.10 8.79
N ASN A 161 -2.67 -10.48 9.37
CA ASN A 161 -2.54 -10.25 10.80
C ASN A 161 -2.57 -8.74 11.03
N LEU A 162 -3.76 -8.22 11.32
CA LEU A 162 -3.99 -6.79 11.55
C LEU A 162 -3.80 -6.47 13.05
N ASN A 163 -3.25 -5.30 13.36
CA ASN A 163 -2.94 -4.89 14.73
C ASN A 163 -4.16 -4.50 15.56
N GLY A 164 -5.33 -4.43 14.97
CA GLY A 164 -6.57 -4.06 15.67
C GLY A 164 -7.79 -4.32 14.82
N PRO A 165 -8.96 -3.78 15.21
CA PRO A 165 -10.20 -3.93 14.46
C PRO A 165 -10.14 -3.12 13.18
N GLN A 166 -9.52 -3.67 12.14
CA GLN A 166 -9.42 -3.13 10.80
C GLN A 166 -10.20 -4.01 9.82
N MET A 167 -10.69 -3.40 8.73
CA MET A 167 -11.33 -4.14 7.66
C MET A 167 -10.31 -5.03 6.93
N LYS A 168 -10.65 -6.30 6.77
CA LYS A 168 -9.86 -7.22 5.97
C LYS A 168 -10.12 -7.01 4.49
N THR A 169 -9.05 -7.07 3.70
CA THR A 169 -9.15 -7.08 2.24
C THR A 169 -9.50 -8.48 1.77
N ASN A 170 -10.53 -8.61 0.94
CA ASN A 170 -10.91 -9.90 0.36
C ASN A 170 -10.16 -10.17 -0.95
N TRP A 171 -10.04 -9.17 -1.80
CA TRP A 171 -9.29 -9.20 -3.06
C TRP A 171 -8.98 -7.77 -3.53
N THR A 172 -7.99 -7.64 -4.39
CA THR A 172 -7.62 -6.37 -5.02
C THR A 172 -7.38 -6.62 -6.50
N ALA A 173 -7.93 -5.77 -7.36
CA ALA A 173 -7.60 -5.75 -8.78
C ALA A 173 -6.81 -4.48 -9.11
N GLN A 174 -5.81 -4.63 -9.96
CA GLN A 174 -4.97 -3.52 -10.45
C GLN A 174 -4.89 -3.61 -11.97
N MET A 175 -5.06 -2.49 -12.64
CA MET A 175 -4.89 -2.34 -14.08
C MET A 175 -3.88 -1.23 -14.33
N GLY A 176 -2.91 -1.51 -15.19
CA GLY A 176 -1.90 -0.56 -15.62
C GLY A 176 -1.79 -0.50 -17.12
N TYR A 177 -1.52 0.69 -17.64
CA TYR A 177 -1.17 0.90 -19.02
C TYR A 177 0.20 1.59 -19.08
N HIS A 178 1.12 1.00 -19.84
CA HIS A 178 2.44 1.56 -20.07
C HIS A 178 2.55 2.06 -21.50
N PHE A 179 2.84 3.33 -21.65
CA PHE A 179 3.09 3.96 -22.96
C PHE A 179 4.56 3.79 -23.35
N SER A 180 4.78 3.48 -24.62
CA SER A 180 6.10 3.42 -25.24
C SER A 180 6.07 4.25 -26.52
N PHE A 181 6.87 5.30 -26.61
CA PHE A 181 7.00 6.21 -27.76
C PHE A 181 8.47 6.33 -28.17
#